data_33cf92f8b731d856bedb72da26941044
#
_entry.id   33cf92f8b731d856bedb72da26941044
#
_cell.length_a   1.000
_cell.length_b   1.000
_cell.length_c   1.000
_cell.angle_alpha   90.00
_cell.angle_beta   90.00
_cell.angle_gamma   90.00
#
_symmetry.space_group_name_H-M   'P 1'
#
loop_
_entity.id
_entity.type
_entity.pdbx_description
1 polymer ?
#
loop_
_entity_poly.entity_id
_entity_poly.type
_entity_poly.pdbx_seq_one_letter_code
_entity_poly.pdbx_strand_id
1 'polypeptide(L)'
;MLSMMAMPGESLHYTVDIPADQPPGLYWYHTHPHGESYQQDLDGMSGAIVIDGMERYFPEIENMKEKILILRDAELEPGSSSDILKRAVQLAPYNCGAATGEPTRVFMVNGVVRPRIAVAPGEKQFWRIVNASPDLYADLEVDSDSMTVLAFDGMPLTFHDPSRHPEKLRHVLLAPAGRVEVIVNGPKPGHTTSLRSLCVDTGADGDPNPAMVLADLDANAKTSAPAHSVDAKSYDKAVYKPLAGRTRDRLERSTPDFTVKFTEDKYGFYINDRKFAPDAEPMTRAKVGTYAHWRVVNATNEIHPFHIHQVHFLVYERAGVPVPGLNGWIRSISHQMKHSISSWISRIRSFAASRCSTVTYSSTRTKG
;
A
#
# COMPACT_ATOMS: atom_id res chain seq x y z
N MET A 1 11.27 -19.69 -1.74
CA MET A 1 11.28 -18.63 -0.71
C MET A 1 10.84 -19.13 0.66
N LEU A 2 9.83 -19.99 0.76
CA LEU A 2 9.29 -20.43 2.07
C LEU A 2 10.30 -21.17 3.00
N SER A 3 11.41 -21.65 2.46
CA SER A 3 12.47 -22.36 3.22
C SER A 3 13.78 -21.59 3.32
N MET A 4 13.81 -20.32 2.88
CA MET A 4 15.04 -19.52 2.90
C MET A 4 15.00 -18.63 4.15
N MET A 5 15.70 -19.04 5.19
CA MET A 5 15.86 -18.27 6.43
C MET A 5 17.33 -18.19 6.80
N ALA A 6 17.74 -17.05 7.35
CA ALA A 6 19.01 -16.90 8.05
C ALA A 6 18.73 -16.94 9.57
N MET A 7 19.48 -17.75 10.29
CA MET A 7 19.40 -17.76 11.76
C MET A 7 20.23 -16.60 12.34
N PRO A 8 20.03 -16.20 13.59
CA PRO A 8 20.83 -15.17 14.23
C PRO A 8 22.35 -15.43 14.03
N GLY A 9 23.05 -14.43 13.48
CA GLY A 9 24.48 -14.53 13.16
C GLY A 9 24.79 -15.06 11.74
N GLU A 10 23.78 -15.49 11.00
CA GLU A 10 23.94 -15.93 9.60
C GLU A 10 23.56 -14.81 8.63
N SER A 11 23.99 -14.95 7.38
CA SER A 11 23.64 -14.06 6.28
C SER A 11 23.08 -14.85 5.11
N LEU A 12 22.03 -14.32 4.47
CA LEU A 12 21.43 -14.88 3.29
C LEU A 12 21.49 -13.87 2.15
N HIS A 13 22.01 -14.29 1.01
CA HIS A 13 22.08 -13.48 -0.20
C HIS A 13 20.95 -13.85 -1.15
N TYR A 14 20.27 -12.84 -1.65
CA TYR A 14 19.25 -12.99 -2.68
C TYR A 14 19.68 -12.29 -3.95
N THR A 15 19.32 -12.90 -5.08
CA THR A 15 19.36 -12.23 -6.38
C THR A 15 17.92 -12.05 -6.85
N VAL A 16 17.56 -10.83 -7.18
CA VAL A 16 16.25 -10.49 -7.73
C VAL A 16 16.43 -9.96 -9.14
N ASP A 17 15.97 -10.72 -10.11
CA ASP A 17 15.95 -10.30 -11.51
C ASP A 17 14.72 -9.43 -11.75
N ILE A 18 14.92 -8.16 -12.08
CA ILE A 18 13.84 -7.23 -12.42
C ILE A 18 13.53 -7.38 -13.90
N PRO A 19 12.32 -7.79 -14.28
CA PRO A 19 11.94 -7.91 -15.68
C PRO A 19 12.05 -6.57 -16.41
N ALA A 20 12.52 -6.59 -17.66
CA ALA A 20 12.66 -5.39 -18.47
C ALA A 20 11.33 -4.63 -18.69
N ASP A 21 10.20 -5.34 -18.60
CA ASP A 21 8.86 -4.77 -18.70
C ASP A 21 8.21 -4.45 -17.34
N GLN A 22 9.00 -4.45 -16.24
CA GLN A 22 8.53 -4.01 -14.93
C GLN A 22 8.17 -2.52 -14.99
N PRO A 23 6.94 -2.14 -14.59
CA PRO A 23 6.57 -0.73 -14.52
C PRO A 23 7.47 0.05 -13.58
N PRO A 24 7.88 1.29 -13.94
CA PRO A 24 8.57 2.16 -13.01
C PRO A 24 7.63 2.59 -11.89
N GLY A 25 8.18 2.74 -10.69
CA GLY A 25 7.39 3.16 -9.54
C GLY A 25 7.97 2.70 -8.22
N LEU A 26 7.19 2.90 -7.16
CA LEU A 26 7.54 2.54 -5.80
C LEU A 26 7.08 1.12 -5.46
N TYR A 27 8.04 0.29 -5.13
CA TYR A 27 7.89 -1.05 -4.58
C TYR A 27 8.48 -1.08 -3.17
N TRP A 28 8.36 -2.20 -2.48
CA TRP A 28 8.94 -2.37 -1.16
C TRP A 28 9.37 -3.81 -0.92
N TYR A 29 10.22 -4.01 0.07
CA TYR A 29 10.62 -5.31 0.55
C TYR A 29 10.35 -5.41 2.05
N HIS A 30 10.09 -6.61 2.51
CA HIS A 30 9.93 -6.93 3.93
C HIS A 30 10.30 -8.39 4.19
N THR A 31 10.56 -8.72 5.44
CA THR A 31 10.78 -10.10 5.86
C THR A 31 9.49 -10.90 5.78
N HIS A 32 9.62 -12.20 5.48
CA HIS A 32 8.45 -13.07 5.31
C HIS A 32 8.59 -14.43 6.00
N PRO A 33 9.26 -14.57 7.18
CA PRO A 33 9.21 -15.80 7.96
C PRO A 33 7.82 -15.93 8.56
N HIS A 34 7.23 -17.10 8.39
CA HIS A 34 5.87 -17.35 8.86
C HIS A 34 5.81 -17.36 10.38
N GLY A 35 4.93 -16.54 10.95
CA GLY A 35 4.78 -16.33 12.38
C GLY A 35 5.57 -15.13 12.94
N GLU A 36 6.60 -14.67 12.22
CA GLU A 36 7.49 -13.60 12.68
C GLU A 36 7.39 -12.31 11.86
N SER A 37 6.76 -12.36 10.67
CA SER A 37 6.73 -11.24 9.71
C SER A 37 6.23 -9.95 10.34
N TYR A 38 5.21 -10.04 11.16
CA TYR A 38 4.61 -8.89 11.82
C TYR A 38 5.60 -8.19 12.74
N GLN A 39 6.18 -8.92 13.67
CA GLN A 39 7.13 -8.36 14.63
C GLN A 39 8.36 -7.79 13.92
N GLN A 40 8.87 -8.51 12.91
CA GLN A 40 10.02 -8.06 12.16
C GLN A 40 9.72 -6.80 11.33
N ASP A 41 8.51 -6.63 10.82
CA ASP A 41 8.10 -5.39 10.15
C ASP A 41 7.96 -4.23 11.15
N LEU A 42 7.42 -4.46 12.34
CA LEU A 42 7.42 -3.48 13.44
C LEU A 42 8.85 -3.07 13.83
N ASP A 43 9.76 -4.04 13.91
CA ASP A 43 11.19 -3.81 14.20
C ASP A 43 11.94 -3.11 13.04
N GLY A 44 11.23 -2.82 11.95
CA GLY A 44 11.74 -2.02 10.83
C GLY A 44 12.45 -2.82 9.75
N MET A 45 12.30 -4.15 9.70
CA MET A 45 12.93 -5.01 8.68
C MET A 45 12.21 -4.96 7.33
N SER A 46 11.96 -3.76 6.84
CA SER A 46 11.32 -3.48 5.56
C SER A 46 11.90 -2.21 4.95
N GLY A 47 11.66 -1.98 3.66
CA GLY A 47 12.15 -0.77 3.01
C GLY A 47 11.62 -0.58 1.60
N ALA A 48 11.93 0.56 1.01
CA ALA A 48 11.50 0.93 -0.32
C ALA A 48 12.43 0.35 -1.40
N ILE A 49 11.84 -0.05 -2.53
CA ILE A 49 12.54 -0.33 -3.79
C ILE A 49 11.96 0.62 -4.83
N VAL A 50 12.81 1.38 -5.50
CA VAL A 50 12.40 2.27 -6.59
C VAL A 50 12.84 1.66 -7.91
N ILE A 51 11.89 1.55 -8.83
CA ILE A 51 12.16 1.27 -10.24
C ILE A 51 12.07 2.60 -10.97
N ASP A 52 13.18 3.05 -11.52
CA ASP A 52 13.29 4.34 -12.19
C ASP A 52 12.51 4.39 -13.51
N GLY A 53 12.23 5.62 -14.00
CA GLY A 53 11.61 5.84 -15.28
C GLY A 53 10.17 6.37 -15.24
N MET A 54 9.70 6.87 -14.10
CA MET A 54 8.38 7.51 -13.97
C MET A 54 8.25 8.76 -14.84
N GLU A 55 9.32 9.51 -15.05
CA GLU A 55 9.37 10.70 -15.91
C GLU A 55 9.02 10.41 -17.38
N ARG A 56 9.15 9.15 -17.81
CA ARG A 56 8.71 8.71 -19.15
C ARG A 56 7.19 8.67 -19.30
N TYR A 57 6.48 8.57 -18.17
CA TYR A 57 5.03 8.59 -18.10
C TYR A 57 4.49 9.96 -17.72
N PHE A 58 5.25 10.70 -16.91
CA PHE A 58 4.93 12.02 -16.37
C PHE A 58 6.15 12.93 -16.47
N PRO A 59 6.43 13.53 -17.66
CA PRO A 59 7.63 14.34 -17.88
C PRO A 59 7.76 15.53 -16.93
N GLU A 60 6.65 15.99 -16.36
CA GLU A 60 6.63 17.11 -15.42
C GLU A 60 7.45 16.87 -14.14
N ILE A 61 7.71 15.61 -13.76
CA ILE A 61 8.48 15.31 -12.55
C ILE A 61 10.00 15.30 -12.75
N GLU A 62 10.50 15.37 -13.99
CA GLU A 62 11.93 15.19 -14.32
C GLU A 62 12.88 16.07 -13.51
N ASN A 63 12.45 17.30 -13.18
CA ASN A 63 13.26 18.24 -12.41
C ASN A 63 12.71 18.52 -11.01
N MET A 64 11.74 17.74 -10.55
CA MET A 64 11.20 17.89 -9.20
C MET A 64 12.11 17.21 -8.18
N LYS A 65 12.19 17.77 -6.99
CA LYS A 65 12.81 17.10 -5.87
C LYS A 65 11.99 15.87 -5.50
N GLU A 66 12.67 14.73 -5.44
CA GLU A 66 12.06 13.48 -5.02
C GLU A 66 12.19 13.29 -3.51
N LYS A 67 11.15 12.74 -2.91
CA LYS A 67 11.13 12.28 -1.51
C LYS A 67 10.58 10.86 -1.45
N ILE A 68 11.27 10.00 -0.70
CA ILE A 68 10.77 8.67 -0.36
C ILE A 68 10.36 8.71 1.10
N LEU A 69 9.07 8.49 1.37
CA LEU A 69 8.50 8.49 2.69
C LEU A 69 8.03 7.07 3.05
N ILE A 70 8.67 6.48 4.03
CA ILE A 70 8.32 5.16 4.56
C ILE A 70 7.56 5.39 5.85
N LEU A 71 6.27 5.10 5.82
CA LEU A 71 5.42 5.14 7.01
C LEU A 71 5.53 3.80 7.72
N ARG A 72 5.85 3.82 9.00
CA ARG A 72 5.83 2.67 9.90
C ARG A 72 5.15 3.06 11.18
N ASP A 73 4.53 2.11 11.83
CA ASP A 73 4.04 2.29 13.17
C ASP A 73 5.10 1.91 14.21
N ALA A 74 4.96 2.51 15.37
CA ALA A 74 5.66 2.14 16.58
C ALA A 74 4.63 1.85 17.66
N GLU A 75 4.85 0.79 18.39
CA GLU A 75 4.07 0.50 19.58
C GLU A 75 4.41 1.51 20.68
N LEU A 76 3.40 1.85 21.46
CA LEU A 76 3.53 2.76 22.59
C LEU A 76 3.57 1.94 23.86
N GLU A 77 4.70 2.00 24.55
CA GLU A 77 4.82 1.37 25.86
C GLU A 77 3.82 1.95 26.86
N PRO A 78 3.15 1.12 27.66
CA PRO A 78 2.24 1.58 28.69
C PRO A 78 2.89 2.60 29.61
N GLY A 79 2.33 3.79 29.70
CA GLY A 79 2.84 4.88 30.54
C GLY A 79 3.86 5.83 29.89
N SER A 80 4.48 5.46 28.74
CA SER A 80 5.36 6.37 27.97
C SER A 80 4.61 7.16 26.90
N SER A 81 3.38 6.80 26.64
CA SER A 81 2.62 7.18 25.45
C SER A 81 2.15 8.62 25.42
N SER A 82 1.97 9.30 26.55
CA SER A 82 1.23 10.56 26.56
C SER A 82 1.90 11.69 25.74
N ASP A 83 3.21 11.82 25.76
CA ASP A 83 3.89 12.91 25.06
C ASP A 83 4.13 12.60 23.58
N ILE A 84 4.40 11.35 23.23
CA ILE A 84 4.54 10.90 21.85
C ILE A 84 3.19 10.96 21.16
N LEU A 85 2.14 10.44 21.80
CA LEU A 85 0.77 10.54 21.31
C LEU A 85 0.33 11.97 21.14
N LYS A 86 0.54 12.83 22.13
CA LYS A 86 0.22 14.26 22.04
C LYS A 86 0.93 14.95 20.88
N ARG A 87 2.14 14.55 20.55
CA ARG A 87 2.87 15.09 19.40
C ARG A 87 2.34 14.60 18.05
N ALA A 88 1.91 13.36 17.96
CA ALA A 88 1.40 12.75 16.75
C ALA A 88 -0.12 13.00 16.60
N VAL A 89 -0.90 12.78 17.66
CA VAL A 89 -2.36 12.89 17.65
C VAL A 89 -2.77 14.27 18.18
N GLN A 90 -2.88 15.26 17.31
CA GLN A 90 -3.34 16.60 17.66
C GLN A 90 -4.75 16.92 17.17
N LEU A 91 -5.38 15.96 16.52
CA LEU A 91 -6.66 16.17 15.85
C LEU A 91 -7.79 15.47 16.61
N ALA A 92 -8.83 16.24 16.92
CA ALA A 92 -10.11 15.69 17.40
C ALA A 92 -11.06 15.43 16.20
N PRO A 93 -11.87 14.39 16.21
CA PRO A 93 -12.01 13.38 17.27
C PRO A 93 -10.82 12.42 17.29
N TYR A 94 -10.52 11.92 18.49
CA TYR A 94 -9.43 10.96 18.72
C TYR A 94 -9.63 9.64 17.97
N ASN A 95 -10.86 9.14 17.95
CA ASN A 95 -11.28 7.99 17.17
C ASN A 95 -12.46 8.36 16.28
N CYS A 96 -12.62 7.64 15.18
CA CYS A 96 -13.81 7.67 14.33
C CYS A 96 -14.35 6.27 14.10
N GLY A 97 -15.61 6.19 13.68
CA GLY A 97 -16.29 4.93 13.44
C GLY A 97 -16.63 4.18 14.73
N ALA A 98 -16.66 2.86 14.62
CA ALA A 98 -17.09 1.96 15.68
C ALA A 98 -15.94 1.38 16.54
N ALA A 99 -14.69 1.55 16.12
CA ALA A 99 -13.53 1.09 16.90
C ALA A 99 -13.45 1.86 18.23
N THR A 100 -13.20 1.13 19.31
CA THR A 100 -13.13 1.68 20.67
C THR A 100 -11.77 1.43 21.30
N GLY A 101 -11.41 2.27 22.28
CA GLY A 101 -10.15 2.16 23.00
C GLY A 101 -9.17 3.29 22.70
N GLU A 102 -8.04 3.26 23.37
CA GLU A 102 -6.93 4.18 23.11
C GLU A 102 -6.01 3.59 22.04
N PRO A 103 -5.47 4.41 21.12
CA PRO A 103 -4.51 3.93 20.17
C PRO A 103 -3.23 3.50 20.88
N THR A 104 -2.76 2.33 20.53
CA THR A 104 -1.51 1.75 21.09
C THR A 104 -0.32 2.01 20.17
N ARG A 105 -0.52 2.69 19.04
CA ARG A 105 0.49 2.89 18.00
C ARG A 105 0.43 4.28 17.40
N VAL A 106 1.57 4.74 16.89
CA VAL A 106 1.70 5.98 16.14
C VAL A 106 2.53 5.75 14.89
N PHE A 107 2.27 6.54 13.84
CA PHE A 107 3.10 6.54 12.66
C PHE A 107 4.44 7.25 12.89
N MET A 108 5.48 6.66 12.35
CA MET A 108 6.77 7.30 12.05
C MET A 108 6.92 7.48 10.56
N VAL A 109 7.56 8.55 10.16
CA VAL A 109 8.00 8.80 8.79
C VAL A 109 9.51 8.70 8.75
N ASN A 110 10.04 7.72 8.01
CA ASN A 110 11.48 7.45 7.95
C ASN A 110 12.12 7.28 9.36
N GLY A 111 11.42 6.60 10.26
CA GLY A 111 11.89 6.31 11.62
C GLY A 111 11.74 7.46 12.63
N VAL A 112 11.11 8.56 12.27
CA VAL A 112 10.91 9.72 13.15
C VAL A 112 9.43 10.05 13.31
N VAL A 113 8.96 10.22 14.54
CA VAL A 113 7.59 10.69 14.82
C VAL A 113 7.51 12.17 14.49
N ARG A 114 6.64 12.54 13.55
CA ARG A 114 6.36 13.89 13.12
C ARG A 114 7.64 14.68 12.76
N PRO A 115 8.42 14.22 11.75
CA PRO A 115 9.58 14.97 11.27
C PRO A 115 9.17 16.25 10.57
N ARG A 116 10.15 17.16 10.39
CA ARG A 116 10.01 18.30 9.50
C ARG A 116 10.52 17.94 8.11
N ILE A 117 9.70 18.19 7.09
CA ILE A 117 10.04 17.98 5.68
C ILE A 117 10.20 19.33 5.00
N ALA A 118 11.39 19.59 4.44
CA ALA A 118 11.69 20.81 3.72
C ALA A 118 10.90 20.90 2.41
N VAL A 119 10.01 21.89 2.29
CA VAL A 119 9.26 22.19 1.07
C VAL A 119 9.11 23.72 1.00
N ALA A 120 9.77 24.36 0.04
CA ALA A 120 9.68 25.81 -0.09
C ALA A 120 8.26 26.25 -0.51
N PRO A 121 7.86 27.50 -0.18
CA PRO A 121 6.55 28.00 -0.58
C PRO A 121 6.35 27.94 -2.11
N GLY A 122 5.27 27.29 -2.54
CA GLY A 122 4.94 27.11 -3.94
C GLY A 122 5.83 26.10 -4.71
N GLU A 123 6.81 25.48 -4.04
CA GLU A 123 7.61 24.41 -4.62
C GLU A 123 6.75 23.17 -4.86
N LYS A 124 6.94 22.55 -6.01
CA LYS A 124 6.37 21.22 -6.28
C LYS A 124 7.44 20.17 -6.06
N GLN A 125 7.09 19.12 -5.31
CA GLN A 125 7.95 17.99 -5.08
C GLN A 125 7.25 16.69 -5.50
N PHE A 126 8.02 15.72 -5.96
CA PHE A 126 7.57 14.38 -6.27
C PHE A 126 7.79 13.48 -5.05
N TRP A 127 6.71 12.96 -4.48
CA TRP A 127 6.76 12.12 -3.29
C TRP A 127 6.34 10.69 -3.59
N ARG A 128 7.15 9.74 -3.15
CA ARG A 128 6.85 8.32 -3.16
C ARG A 128 6.58 7.89 -1.73
N ILE A 129 5.38 7.46 -1.45
CA ILE A 129 4.94 7.14 -0.09
C ILE A 129 4.53 5.68 -0.02
N VAL A 130 5.14 4.92 0.89
CA VAL A 130 4.77 3.54 1.22
C VAL A 130 4.25 3.47 2.64
N ASN A 131 3.10 2.83 2.82
CA ASN A 131 2.63 2.40 4.12
C ASN A 131 3.23 1.01 4.43
N ALA A 132 4.37 1.00 5.11
CA ALA A 132 5.06 -0.20 5.56
C ALA A 132 4.65 -0.60 7.00
N SER A 133 3.56 -0.04 7.52
CA SER A 133 2.94 -0.52 8.74
C SER A 133 2.32 -1.89 8.51
N PRO A 134 2.47 -2.84 9.40
CA PRO A 134 1.75 -4.10 9.31
C PRO A 134 0.26 -3.98 9.66
N ASP A 135 -0.19 -2.87 10.26
CA ASP A 135 -1.52 -2.75 10.85
C ASP A 135 -2.25 -1.42 10.54
N LEU A 136 -1.59 -0.27 10.72
CA LEU A 136 -2.26 1.03 10.57
C LEU A 136 -2.58 1.38 9.12
N TYR A 137 -3.77 1.87 8.89
CA TYR A 137 -4.17 2.52 7.64
C TYR A 137 -3.76 3.99 7.65
N ALA A 138 -3.23 4.48 6.54
CA ALA A 138 -2.87 5.88 6.37
C ALA A 138 -3.79 6.55 5.34
N ASP A 139 -4.73 7.37 5.77
CA ASP A 139 -5.55 8.18 4.86
C ASP A 139 -4.90 9.55 4.70
N LEU A 140 -3.99 9.63 3.74
CA LEU A 140 -3.08 10.76 3.56
C LEU A 140 -3.80 12.01 3.08
N GLU A 141 -3.55 13.12 3.76
CA GLU A 141 -3.98 14.46 3.36
C GLU A 141 -2.82 15.45 3.55
N VAL A 142 -2.66 16.36 2.61
CA VAL A 142 -1.84 17.58 2.81
C VAL A 142 -2.80 18.71 3.11
N ASP A 143 -2.59 19.41 4.23
CA ASP A 143 -3.49 20.46 4.70
C ASP A 143 -3.95 21.41 3.59
N SER A 144 -5.26 21.50 3.43
CA SER A 144 -5.93 22.48 2.56
C SER A 144 -5.62 22.38 1.07
N ASP A 145 -4.82 21.41 0.63
CA ASP A 145 -4.47 21.25 -0.78
C ASP A 145 -4.80 19.80 -1.29
N SER A 146 -4.80 19.65 -2.58
CA SER A 146 -4.94 18.36 -3.24
C SER A 146 -3.58 17.83 -3.67
N MET A 147 -3.36 16.55 -3.50
CA MET A 147 -2.23 15.83 -4.09
C MET A 147 -2.56 15.45 -5.53
N THR A 148 -1.60 15.60 -6.44
CA THR A 148 -1.72 15.07 -7.80
C THR A 148 -1.15 13.67 -7.84
N VAL A 149 -2.03 12.67 -7.92
CA VAL A 149 -1.66 11.24 -7.93
C VAL A 149 -1.21 10.83 -9.31
N LEU A 150 -0.04 10.18 -9.38
CA LEU A 150 0.59 9.68 -10.60
C LEU A 150 0.56 8.16 -10.68
N ALA A 151 0.72 7.48 -9.56
CA ALA A 151 0.79 6.02 -9.52
C ALA A 151 0.26 5.47 -8.20
N PHE A 152 -0.19 4.22 -8.26
CA PHE A 152 -0.50 3.40 -7.10
C PHE A 152 0.23 2.07 -7.20
N ASP A 153 0.75 1.57 -6.08
CA ASP A 153 1.34 0.24 -5.94
C ASP A 153 2.41 -0.09 -7.01
N GLY A 154 3.22 0.92 -7.38
CA GLY A 154 4.24 0.79 -8.40
C GLY A 154 3.71 0.78 -9.84
N MET A 155 2.47 1.21 -10.04
CA MET A 155 1.83 1.22 -11.35
C MET A 155 1.43 2.63 -11.75
N PRO A 156 2.09 3.24 -12.76
CA PRO A 156 1.67 4.53 -13.31
C PRO A 156 0.22 4.52 -13.78
N LEU A 157 -0.55 5.56 -13.50
CA LEU A 157 -1.96 5.64 -13.92
C LEU A 157 -2.13 5.48 -15.43
N THR A 158 -1.16 5.96 -16.20
CA THR A 158 -1.17 5.91 -17.67
C THR A 158 -0.58 4.62 -18.26
N PHE A 159 -0.13 3.67 -17.43
CA PHE A 159 0.55 2.47 -17.91
C PHE A 159 -0.33 1.59 -18.81
N HIS A 160 -1.58 1.37 -18.41
CA HIS A 160 -2.54 0.54 -19.17
C HIS A 160 -3.43 1.36 -20.11
N ASP A 161 -3.56 2.65 -19.84
CA ASP A 161 -4.36 3.59 -20.61
C ASP A 161 -3.63 4.92 -20.73
N PRO A 162 -2.94 5.16 -21.86
CA PRO A 162 -2.22 6.40 -22.09
C PRO A 162 -3.10 7.66 -22.11
N SER A 163 -4.42 7.50 -22.26
CA SER A 163 -5.36 8.63 -22.23
C SER A 163 -5.70 9.10 -20.82
N ARG A 164 -5.34 8.31 -19.81
CA ARG A 164 -5.59 8.66 -18.42
C ARG A 164 -4.65 9.78 -17.98
N HIS A 165 -5.16 10.67 -17.17
CA HIS A 165 -4.42 11.80 -16.63
C HIS A 165 -4.15 11.63 -15.13
N PRO A 166 -3.14 12.35 -14.59
CA PRO A 166 -2.96 12.47 -13.15
C PRO A 166 -4.24 12.92 -12.45
N GLU A 167 -4.52 12.33 -11.32
CA GLU A 167 -5.75 12.60 -10.56
C GLU A 167 -5.47 13.52 -9.37
N LYS A 168 -6.25 14.60 -9.23
CA LYS A 168 -6.20 15.45 -8.05
C LYS A 168 -7.12 14.90 -6.98
N LEU A 169 -6.55 14.45 -5.87
CA LEU A 169 -7.28 13.91 -4.73
C LEU A 169 -6.97 14.73 -3.48
N ARG A 170 -7.99 14.99 -2.68
CA ARG A 170 -7.81 15.67 -1.39
C ARG A 170 -7.15 14.76 -0.37
N HIS A 171 -7.51 13.50 -0.39
CA HIS A 171 -6.93 12.48 0.48
C HIS A 171 -6.76 11.15 -0.27
N VAL A 172 -5.85 10.32 0.23
CA VAL A 172 -5.51 9.02 -0.35
C VAL A 172 -5.37 7.99 0.75
N LEU A 173 -6.31 7.05 0.82
CA LEU A 173 -6.24 5.96 1.77
C LEU A 173 -5.24 4.90 1.30
N LEU A 174 -4.23 4.63 2.10
CA LEU A 174 -3.26 3.54 1.96
C LEU A 174 -3.49 2.49 3.04
N ALA A 175 -3.87 1.29 2.62
CA ALA A 175 -3.82 0.13 3.51
C ALA A 175 -2.35 -0.24 3.84
N PRO A 176 -2.11 -1.10 4.84
CA PRO A 176 -0.84 -1.80 4.97
C PRO A 176 -0.33 -2.33 3.62
N ALA A 177 0.96 -2.17 3.34
CA ALA A 177 1.62 -2.46 2.06
C ALA A 177 1.20 -1.57 0.87
N GLY A 178 0.28 -0.62 1.03
CA GLY A 178 -0.14 0.31 -0.01
C GLY A 178 0.94 1.35 -0.33
N ARG A 179 1.07 1.73 -1.61
CA ARG A 179 1.99 2.78 -2.07
C ARG A 179 1.27 3.77 -2.95
N VAL A 180 1.71 5.02 -2.88
CA VAL A 180 1.24 6.08 -3.77
C VAL A 180 2.40 6.97 -4.18
N GLU A 181 2.35 7.47 -5.41
CA GLU A 181 3.30 8.43 -5.93
C GLU A 181 2.54 9.69 -6.35
N VAL A 182 2.94 10.82 -5.77
CA VAL A 182 2.17 12.07 -5.85
C VAL A 182 3.06 13.28 -6.09
N ILE A 183 2.50 14.30 -6.73
CA ILE A 183 3.07 15.64 -6.68
C ILE A 183 2.38 16.39 -5.53
N VAL A 184 3.20 16.93 -4.65
CA VAL A 184 2.79 17.75 -3.50
C VAL A 184 3.23 19.17 -3.72
N ASN A 185 2.36 20.14 -3.41
CA ASN A 185 2.68 21.55 -3.44
C ASN A 185 3.17 21.99 -2.05
N GLY A 186 4.20 22.82 -2.03
CA GLY A 186 4.64 23.49 -0.82
C GLY A 186 3.61 24.45 -0.26
N PRO A 187 3.72 24.81 1.03
CA PRO A 187 2.79 25.69 1.70
C PRO A 187 2.74 27.07 1.03
N LYS A 188 1.65 27.79 1.23
CA LYS A 188 1.59 29.21 0.86
C LYS A 188 2.53 30.00 1.74
N PRO A 189 3.12 31.12 1.25
CA PRO A 189 3.97 31.96 2.07
C PRO A 189 3.28 32.38 3.38
N GLY A 190 3.96 32.21 4.50
CA GLY A 190 3.43 32.54 5.83
C GLY A 190 2.46 31.53 6.44
N HIS A 191 2.20 30.42 5.77
CA HIS A 191 1.34 29.34 6.29
C HIS A 191 2.17 28.12 6.70
N THR A 192 1.75 27.46 7.76
CA THR A 192 2.21 26.12 8.11
C THR A 192 1.31 25.09 7.43
N THR A 193 1.89 23.99 7.01
CA THR A 193 1.17 22.89 6.36
C THR A 193 1.71 21.59 6.92
N SER A 194 0.87 20.58 7.00
CA SER A 194 1.26 19.24 7.47
C SER A 194 0.81 18.17 6.51
N LEU A 195 1.58 17.10 6.45
CA LEU A 195 1.09 15.81 5.96
C LEU A 195 0.40 15.11 7.13
N ARG A 196 -0.81 14.65 6.90
CA ARG A 196 -1.65 13.99 7.92
C ARG A 196 -2.11 12.62 7.44
N SER A 197 -2.46 11.76 8.39
CA SER A 197 -3.41 10.68 8.19
C SER A 197 -4.73 11.10 8.80
N LEU A 198 -5.79 11.06 8.03
CA LEU A 198 -7.14 11.22 8.56
C LEU A 198 -7.52 10.01 9.40
N CYS A 199 -8.53 10.14 10.22
CA CYS A 199 -9.06 9.04 10.99
C CYS A 199 -9.71 8.01 10.06
N VAL A 200 -9.43 6.72 10.28
CA VAL A 200 -10.00 5.62 9.50
C VAL A 200 -10.94 4.79 10.38
N ASP A 201 -12.18 4.63 9.92
CA ASP A 201 -13.12 3.70 10.55
C ASP A 201 -12.75 2.27 10.18
N THR A 202 -12.09 1.58 11.09
CA THR A 202 -11.65 0.19 10.93
C THR A 202 -12.73 -0.84 11.21
N GLY A 203 -13.88 -0.40 11.75
CA GLY A 203 -15.00 -1.27 12.11
C GLY A 203 -15.09 -1.56 13.60
N ALA A 204 -16.15 -2.25 13.98
CA ALA A 204 -16.46 -2.49 15.40
C ALA A 204 -15.44 -3.38 16.12
N ASP A 205 -14.84 -4.32 15.38
CA ASP A 205 -13.84 -5.25 15.90
C ASP A 205 -12.41 -4.82 15.53
N GLY A 206 -12.27 -3.74 14.73
CA GLY A 206 -11.00 -3.20 14.29
C GLY A 206 -10.26 -2.39 15.35
N ASP A 207 -8.96 -2.23 15.15
CA ASP A 207 -8.14 -1.40 16.04
C ASP A 207 -8.36 0.09 15.81
N PRO A 208 -8.27 0.93 16.86
CA PRO A 208 -8.33 2.37 16.71
C PRO A 208 -7.28 2.90 15.73
N ASN A 209 -7.73 3.67 14.74
CA ASN A 209 -6.87 4.29 13.74
C ASN A 209 -7.14 5.80 13.68
N PRO A 210 -6.71 6.56 14.71
CA PRO A 210 -7.05 7.98 14.85
C PRO A 210 -6.37 8.84 13.81
N ALA A 211 -6.86 10.07 13.64
CA ALA A 211 -6.17 11.07 12.87
C ALA A 211 -4.81 11.43 13.48
N MET A 212 -3.78 11.54 12.66
CA MET A 212 -2.41 11.84 13.09
C MET A 212 -1.74 12.86 12.19
N VAL A 213 -0.89 13.72 12.78
CA VAL A 213 0.07 14.52 12.01
C VAL A 213 1.31 13.66 11.73
N LEU A 214 1.53 13.34 10.46
CA LEU A 214 2.65 12.51 10.02
C LEU A 214 3.95 13.30 9.91
N ALA A 215 3.88 14.54 9.37
CA ALA A 215 5.03 15.42 9.21
C ALA A 215 4.60 16.89 9.13
N ASP A 216 5.45 17.78 9.61
CA ASP A 216 5.30 19.23 9.39
C ASP A 216 6.08 19.65 8.14
N LEU A 217 5.45 20.39 7.23
CA LEU A 217 6.11 20.91 6.04
C LEU A 217 6.78 22.24 6.36
N ASP A 218 8.11 22.26 6.32
CA ASP A 218 8.91 23.44 6.70
C ASP A 218 9.20 24.32 5.48
N ALA A 219 8.49 25.43 5.39
CA ALA A 219 8.64 26.42 4.34
C ALA A 219 9.98 27.19 4.39
N ASN A 220 10.66 27.17 5.53
CA ASN A 220 11.91 27.92 5.73
C ASN A 220 13.16 27.07 5.54
N ALA A 221 13.00 25.77 5.34
CA ALA A 221 14.15 24.88 5.16
C ALA A 221 14.86 25.17 3.84
N LYS A 222 16.19 25.26 3.91
CA LYS A 222 17.01 25.40 2.70
C LYS A 222 16.80 24.19 1.80
N THR A 223 16.46 24.46 0.56
CA THR A 223 16.28 23.43 -0.46
C THR A 223 17.61 22.73 -0.74
N SER A 224 17.72 21.45 -0.50
CA SER A 224 18.82 20.63 -1.02
C SER A 224 18.60 20.35 -2.52
N ALA A 225 19.68 20.19 -3.26
CA ALA A 225 19.62 19.81 -4.68
C ALA A 225 18.83 18.49 -4.88
N PRO A 226 18.25 18.25 -6.07
CA PRO A 226 17.60 16.99 -6.37
C PRO A 226 18.53 15.82 -6.12
N ALA A 227 18.05 14.78 -5.48
CA ALA A 227 18.89 13.67 -5.02
C ALA A 227 19.35 12.74 -6.15
N HIS A 228 18.69 12.74 -7.31
CA HIS A 228 19.05 11.91 -8.47
C HIS A 228 18.72 12.61 -9.80
N SER A 229 19.70 12.65 -10.67
CA SER A 229 19.47 12.73 -12.11
C SER A 229 19.78 11.36 -12.69
N VAL A 230 18.79 10.54 -12.90
CA VAL A 230 18.95 9.33 -13.71
C VAL A 230 18.90 9.74 -15.18
N ASP A 231 19.81 9.26 -16.00
CA ASP A 231 19.75 9.49 -17.44
C ASP A 231 18.54 8.74 -18.02
N ALA A 232 17.41 9.43 -18.05
CA ALA A 232 16.13 8.90 -18.52
C ALA A 232 16.17 8.41 -20.00
N LYS A 233 17.23 8.72 -20.73
CA LYS A 233 17.41 8.34 -22.13
C LYS A 233 17.76 6.87 -22.36
N SER A 234 18.11 6.13 -21.29
CA SER A 234 18.64 4.76 -21.43
C SER A 234 17.59 3.64 -21.36
N TYR A 235 16.32 3.95 -21.09
CA TYR A 235 15.29 2.92 -20.89
C TYR A 235 14.13 3.06 -21.86
N ASP A 236 13.76 1.98 -22.52
CA ASP A 236 12.55 1.93 -23.33
C ASP A 236 11.32 1.95 -22.41
N LYS A 237 10.27 2.67 -22.87
CA LYS A 237 8.99 2.68 -22.15
C LYS A 237 8.41 1.28 -22.13
N ALA A 238 8.19 0.74 -20.96
CA ALA A 238 7.53 -0.56 -20.82
C ALA A 238 6.12 -0.49 -21.45
N VAL A 239 5.85 -1.43 -22.34
CA VAL A 239 4.56 -1.47 -23.06
C VAL A 239 3.73 -2.61 -22.51
N TYR A 240 2.52 -2.27 -22.06
CA TYR A 240 1.54 -3.28 -21.68
C TYR A 240 1.14 -4.13 -22.88
N LYS A 241 1.31 -5.45 -22.76
CA LYS A 241 0.83 -6.42 -23.73
C LYS A 241 -0.31 -7.23 -23.13
N PRO A 242 -1.55 -7.10 -23.63
CA PRO A 242 -2.66 -7.93 -23.18
C PRO A 242 -2.33 -9.41 -23.35
N LEU A 243 -2.78 -10.25 -22.40
CA LEU A 243 -2.69 -11.71 -22.57
C LEU A 243 -3.71 -12.17 -23.61
N ALA A 244 -3.30 -13.12 -24.45
CA ALA A 244 -4.20 -13.78 -25.38
C ALA A 244 -5.25 -14.62 -24.63
N GLY A 245 -6.45 -14.73 -25.18
CA GLY A 245 -7.49 -15.61 -24.68
C GLY A 245 -8.63 -14.92 -23.94
N ARG A 246 -8.69 -15.04 -22.62
CA ARG A 246 -9.75 -14.41 -21.83
C ARG A 246 -9.58 -12.89 -21.84
N THR A 247 -10.55 -12.18 -22.42
CA THR A 247 -10.59 -10.72 -22.36
C THR A 247 -11.29 -10.28 -21.06
N ARG A 248 -10.99 -9.07 -20.61
CA ARG A 248 -11.62 -8.44 -19.46
C ARG A 248 -13.16 -8.55 -19.54
N ASP A 249 -13.75 -8.14 -20.63
CA ASP A 249 -15.22 -8.11 -20.83
C ASP A 249 -15.87 -9.50 -20.69
N ARG A 250 -15.13 -10.56 -21.03
CA ARG A 250 -15.61 -11.92 -20.85
C ARG A 250 -15.54 -12.35 -19.38
N LEU A 251 -14.52 -11.91 -18.65
CA LEU A 251 -14.33 -12.25 -17.25
C LEU A 251 -15.33 -11.55 -16.35
N GLU A 252 -15.60 -10.27 -16.61
CA GLU A 252 -16.58 -9.49 -15.86
C GLU A 252 -17.99 -10.12 -15.90
N ARG A 253 -18.33 -10.83 -16.97
CA ARG A 253 -19.62 -11.55 -17.13
C ARG A 253 -19.58 -13.02 -16.74
N SER A 254 -18.44 -13.52 -16.31
CA SER A 254 -18.26 -14.93 -15.93
C SER A 254 -18.49 -15.14 -14.43
N THR A 255 -18.78 -16.37 -14.07
CA THR A 255 -18.69 -16.81 -12.68
C THR A 255 -17.23 -16.69 -12.21
N PRO A 256 -16.97 -16.17 -10.99
CA PRO A 256 -15.61 -16.15 -10.45
C PRO A 256 -14.95 -17.53 -10.45
N ASP A 257 -13.71 -17.57 -10.89
CA ASP A 257 -12.88 -18.78 -10.86
C ASP A 257 -12.57 -19.20 -9.41
N PHE A 258 -12.52 -18.22 -8.50
CA PHE A 258 -12.28 -18.43 -7.08
C PHE A 258 -12.92 -17.33 -6.21
N THR A 259 -13.40 -17.73 -5.04
CA THR A 259 -13.90 -16.80 -4.02
C THR A 259 -13.01 -16.86 -2.79
N VAL A 260 -12.53 -15.70 -2.36
CA VAL A 260 -11.84 -15.50 -1.09
C VAL A 260 -12.84 -14.90 -0.11
N LYS A 261 -13.10 -15.57 1.00
CA LYS A 261 -13.98 -15.09 2.05
C LYS A 261 -13.21 -14.94 3.35
N PHE A 262 -13.16 -13.71 3.87
CA PHE A 262 -12.64 -13.42 5.20
C PHE A 262 -13.74 -13.62 6.24
N THR A 263 -13.43 -14.34 7.29
CA THR A 263 -14.26 -14.54 8.48
C THR A 263 -13.38 -14.49 9.72
N GLU A 264 -13.99 -14.15 10.85
CA GLU A 264 -13.33 -14.09 12.15
C GLU A 264 -14.23 -14.64 13.25
N ASP A 265 -13.61 -15.10 14.32
CA ASP A 265 -14.27 -15.42 15.58
C ASP A 265 -13.29 -15.18 16.75
N LYS A 266 -13.73 -15.51 17.97
CA LYS A 266 -12.89 -15.37 19.17
C LYS A 266 -11.56 -16.12 19.13
N TYR A 267 -11.37 -17.03 18.19
CA TYR A 267 -10.15 -17.84 18.04
C TYR A 267 -9.23 -17.32 16.94
N GLY A 268 -9.65 -16.35 16.13
CA GLY A 268 -8.84 -15.67 15.13
C GLY A 268 -9.50 -15.51 13.79
N PHE A 269 -8.65 -15.33 12.78
CA PHE A 269 -9.05 -15.01 11.41
C PHE A 269 -8.94 -16.21 10.49
N TYR A 270 -9.82 -16.24 9.48
CA TYR A 270 -9.92 -17.34 8.54
C TYR A 270 -10.07 -16.81 7.11
N ILE A 271 -9.51 -17.57 6.18
CA ILE A 271 -9.82 -17.46 4.75
C ILE A 271 -10.51 -18.73 4.31
N ASN A 272 -11.74 -18.64 3.81
CA ASN A 272 -12.55 -19.79 3.41
C ASN A 272 -12.62 -20.85 4.52
N ASP A 273 -12.92 -20.41 5.74
CA ASP A 273 -13.03 -21.24 6.96
C ASP A 273 -11.74 -21.98 7.36
N ARG A 274 -10.58 -21.55 6.84
CA ARG A 274 -9.27 -22.15 7.16
C ARG A 274 -8.36 -21.13 7.81
N LYS A 275 -7.73 -21.50 8.91
CA LYS A 275 -6.59 -20.77 9.46
C LYS A 275 -5.36 -20.96 8.60
N PHE A 276 -4.45 -19.97 8.67
CA PHE A 276 -3.14 -20.13 8.08
C PHE A 276 -2.39 -21.33 8.69
N ALA A 277 -1.82 -22.16 7.82
CA ALA A 277 -0.88 -23.21 8.18
C ALA A 277 0.21 -23.28 7.10
N PRO A 278 1.50 -23.21 7.46
CA PRO A 278 2.61 -23.15 6.48
C PRO A 278 2.61 -24.31 5.50
N ASP A 279 2.27 -25.50 5.98
CA ASP A 279 2.32 -26.76 5.20
C ASP A 279 0.97 -27.14 4.58
N ALA A 280 -0.03 -26.24 4.66
CA ALA A 280 -1.33 -26.50 4.09
C ALA A 280 -1.29 -26.48 2.55
N GLU A 281 -2.08 -27.36 1.92
CA GLU A 281 -2.27 -27.31 0.47
C GLU A 281 -2.86 -25.94 0.04
N PRO A 282 -2.39 -25.38 -1.10
CA PRO A 282 -2.92 -24.14 -1.63
C PRO A 282 -4.44 -24.19 -1.83
N MET A 283 -5.15 -23.14 -1.46
CA MET A 283 -6.61 -23.05 -1.63
C MET A 283 -7.03 -22.99 -3.09
N THR A 284 -6.15 -22.51 -3.96
CA THR A 284 -6.39 -22.42 -5.40
C THR A 284 -5.09 -22.51 -6.17
N ARG A 285 -5.19 -22.90 -7.43
CA ARG A 285 -4.08 -22.95 -8.39
C ARG A 285 -4.51 -22.20 -9.64
N ALA A 286 -3.70 -21.22 -10.06
CA ALA A 286 -3.97 -20.45 -11.25
C ALA A 286 -2.94 -20.78 -12.35
N LYS A 287 -3.40 -20.84 -13.61
CA LYS A 287 -2.53 -21.11 -14.74
C LYS A 287 -1.74 -19.85 -15.11
N VAL A 288 -0.42 -19.99 -15.18
CA VAL A 288 0.47 -18.92 -15.65
C VAL A 288 0.10 -18.48 -17.08
N GLY A 289 0.19 -17.16 -17.34
CA GLY A 289 -0.14 -16.59 -18.65
C GLY A 289 -1.64 -16.48 -18.92
N THR A 290 -2.48 -16.57 -17.88
CA THR A 290 -3.94 -16.39 -17.99
C THR A 290 -4.43 -15.27 -17.09
N TYR A 291 -5.62 -14.75 -17.38
CA TYR A 291 -6.38 -13.96 -16.43
C TYR A 291 -7.22 -14.89 -15.55
N ALA A 292 -7.31 -14.58 -14.28
CA ALA A 292 -8.22 -15.23 -13.35
C ALA A 292 -9.19 -14.20 -12.77
N HIS A 293 -10.46 -14.57 -12.66
CA HIS A 293 -11.53 -13.77 -12.11
C HIS A 293 -11.82 -14.22 -10.69
N TRP A 294 -11.57 -13.33 -9.72
CA TRP A 294 -11.77 -13.63 -8.31
C TRP A 294 -12.82 -12.73 -7.68
N ARG A 295 -13.49 -13.27 -6.70
CA ARG A 295 -14.40 -12.54 -5.81
C ARG A 295 -13.80 -12.52 -4.42
N VAL A 296 -13.70 -11.34 -3.81
CA VAL A 296 -13.28 -11.19 -2.42
C VAL A 296 -14.46 -10.72 -1.59
N VAL A 297 -14.74 -11.45 -0.52
CA VAL A 297 -15.86 -11.18 0.40
C VAL A 297 -15.28 -10.94 1.78
N ASN A 298 -15.58 -9.80 2.35
CA ASN A 298 -15.33 -9.53 3.76
C ASN A 298 -16.64 -9.80 4.54
N ALA A 299 -16.61 -10.81 5.40
CA ALA A 299 -17.74 -11.19 6.27
C ALA A 299 -17.42 -10.97 7.76
N THR A 300 -16.47 -10.08 8.04
CA THR A 300 -16.08 -9.65 9.39
C THR A 300 -16.68 -8.29 9.72
N ASN A 301 -16.52 -7.80 10.94
CA ASN A 301 -16.93 -6.46 11.36
C ASN A 301 -15.79 -5.45 11.32
N GLU A 302 -14.68 -5.78 10.71
CA GLU A 302 -13.55 -4.87 10.50
C GLU A 302 -13.11 -4.81 9.03
N ILE A 303 -12.29 -3.81 8.68
CA ILE A 303 -11.71 -3.73 7.34
C ILE A 303 -10.47 -4.62 7.24
N HIS A 304 -10.32 -5.29 6.11
CA HIS A 304 -9.14 -6.11 5.81
C HIS A 304 -8.44 -5.64 4.53
N PRO A 305 -7.11 -5.50 4.55
CA PRO A 305 -6.36 -5.37 3.31
C PRO A 305 -6.34 -6.72 2.60
N PHE A 306 -6.49 -6.71 1.28
CA PHE A 306 -6.26 -7.90 0.46
C PHE A 306 -4.95 -7.75 -0.30
N HIS A 307 -4.03 -8.68 -0.09
CA HIS A 307 -2.75 -8.75 -0.78
C HIS A 307 -2.56 -10.11 -1.44
N ILE A 308 -1.96 -10.11 -2.62
CA ILE A 308 -1.56 -11.33 -3.32
C ILE A 308 -0.16 -11.11 -3.90
N HIS A 309 0.74 -12.07 -3.64
CA HIS A 309 2.12 -12.01 -4.10
C HIS A 309 2.26 -12.18 -5.61
N GLN A 310 3.29 -11.55 -6.19
CA GLN A 310 3.78 -11.73 -7.56
C GLN A 310 2.84 -11.32 -8.68
N VAL A 311 1.65 -10.80 -8.39
CA VAL A 311 0.70 -10.40 -9.42
C VAL A 311 0.09 -9.04 -9.11
N HIS A 312 -0.24 -8.29 -10.16
CA HIS A 312 -1.13 -7.16 -10.07
C HIS A 312 -2.55 -7.61 -10.39
N PHE A 313 -3.53 -6.96 -9.81
CA PHE A 313 -4.92 -7.24 -10.08
C PHE A 313 -5.69 -5.94 -10.33
N LEU A 314 -6.82 -6.06 -10.99
CA LEU A 314 -7.73 -4.98 -11.29
C LEU A 314 -9.03 -5.18 -10.50
N VAL A 315 -9.37 -4.19 -9.68
CA VAL A 315 -10.70 -4.14 -9.03
C VAL A 315 -11.66 -3.47 -10.00
N TYR A 316 -12.63 -4.17 -10.49
CA TYR A 316 -13.60 -3.62 -11.44
C TYR A 316 -14.99 -3.37 -10.84
N GLU A 317 -15.28 -3.97 -9.70
CA GLU A 317 -16.55 -3.83 -9.00
C GLU A 317 -16.36 -3.83 -7.49
N ARG A 318 -17.13 -3.01 -6.79
CA ARG A 318 -17.24 -3.00 -5.32
C ARG A 318 -18.69 -2.99 -4.93
N ALA A 319 -19.12 -3.99 -4.15
CA ALA A 319 -20.51 -4.11 -3.65
C ALA A 319 -21.58 -4.02 -4.75
N GLY A 320 -21.32 -4.60 -5.92
CA GLY A 320 -22.24 -4.53 -7.07
C GLY A 320 -22.16 -3.21 -7.85
N VAL A 321 -21.26 -2.29 -7.46
CA VAL A 321 -21.09 -1.00 -8.16
C VAL A 321 -19.79 -1.05 -8.97
N PRO A 322 -19.87 -0.81 -10.29
CA PRO A 322 -18.66 -0.71 -11.10
C PRO A 322 -17.72 0.40 -10.60
N VAL A 323 -16.43 0.11 -10.52
CA VAL A 323 -15.41 1.09 -10.18
C VAL A 323 -15.15 1.96 -11.40
N PRO A 324 -15.43 3.29 -11.35
CA PRO A 324 -15.21 4.17 -12.48
C PRO A 324 -13.71 4.32 -12.79
N GLY A 325 -13.38 4.56 -14.04
CA GLY A 325 -12.00 4.79 -14.47
C GLY A 325 -11.12 3.53 -14.50
N LEU A 326 -11.69 2.41 -14.83
CA LEU A 326 -11.14 1.05 -14.73
C LEU A 326 -9.92 0.71 -15.58
N ASN A 327 -9.20 1.68 -16.07
CA ASN A 327 -8.00 1.41 -16.85
C ASN A 327 -6.74 1.40 -15.98
N GLY A 328 -6.89 1.31 -14.66
CA GLY A 328 -5.78 1.28 -13.71
C GLY A 328 -5.81 0.08 -12.77
N TRP A 329 -4.68 -0.55 -12.58
CA TRP A 329 -4.43 -1.56 -11.57
C TRP A 329 -4.49 -0.92 -10.19
N ILE A 330 -5.34 -1.39 -9.32
CA ILE A 330 -5.59 -0.75 -8.04
C ILE A 330 -5.54 -1.79 -6.92
N ARG A 331 -4.90 -1.36 -5.91
CA ARG A 331 -4.93 -1.59 -4.47
C ARG A 331 -5.83 -2.67 -3.90
N SER A 332 -5.23 -3.29 -2.95
CA SER A 332 -5.93 -4.02 -1.91
C SER A 332 -6.52 -3.07 -0.87
N ILE A 333 -7.76 -2.66 -1.01
CA ILE A 333 -8.52 -2.10 0.11
C ILE A 333 -9.90 -2.74 0.10
N SER A 334 -10.16 -3.57 1.06
CA SER A 334 -11.52 -3.86 1.44
C SER A 334 -12.00 -2.73 2.34
N HIS A 335 -12.87 -1.87 1.85
CA HIS A 335 -13.63 -0.99 2.73
C HIS A 335 -14.58 -1.83 3.56
N GLN A 336 -14.81 -1.37 4.79
CA GLN A 336 -15.86 -1.89 5.64
C GLN A 336 -17.14 -2.03 4.83
N MET A 337 -17.54 -3.24 4.57
CA MET A 337 -18.80 -3.50 3.92
C MET A 337 -19.44 -4.70 4.61
N LYS A 338 -20.45 -4.43 5.41
CA LYS A 338 -21.44 -5.45 5.75
C LYS A 338 -22.00 -5.96 4.41
N HIS A 339 -21.60 -7.16 4.01
CA HIS A 339 -22.08 -7.85 2.79
C HIS A 339 -21.58 -7.33 1.44
N SER A 340 -20.34 -6.91 1.29
CA SER A 340 -19.87 -6.52 -0.04
C SER A 340 -19.12 -7.61 -0.76
N ILE A 341 -19.44 -7.74 -2.04
CA ILE A 341 -18.79 -8.62 -2.99
C ILE A 341 -17.93 -7.75 -3.89
N SER A 342 -16.62 -7.96 -3.89
CA SER A 342 -15.70 -7.32 -4.84
C SER A 342 -15.22 -8.37 -5.83
N SER A 343 -15.29 -8.09 -7.11
CA SER A 343 -14.84 -8.97 -8.17
C SER A 343 -13.51 -8.47 -8.76
N TRP A 344 -12.60 -9.38 -9.07
CA TRP A 344 -11.21 -9.06 -9.38
C TRP A 344 -10.72 -9.83 -10.60
N ILE A 345 -9.90 -9.18 -11.42
CA ILE A 345 -9.20 -9.81 -12.51
C ILE A 345 -7.70 -9.65 -12.28
N SER A 346 -6.98 -10.76 -12.16
CA SER A 346 -5.52 -10.76 -12.01
C SER A 346 -4.83 -11.31 -13.25
N ARG A 347 -3.68 -10.71 -13.58
CA ARG A 347 -2.76 -11.23 -14.58
C ARG A 347 -1.63 -11.97 -13.89
N ILE A 348 -1.52 -13.26 -14.13
CA ILE A 348 -0.47 -14.08 -13.57
C ILE A 348 0.69 -14.14 -14.55
N ARG A 349 1.85 -13.66 -14.16
CA ARG A 349 3.11 -13.78 -14.91
C ARG A 349 3.89 -15.02 -14.44
N SER A 350 4.60 -15.65 -15.37
CA SER A 350 5.58 -16.66 -14.99
C SER A 350 6.83 -15.97 -14.45
N PHE A 351 7.07 -16.10 -13.17
CA PHE A 351 8.45 -16.13 -12.70
C PHE A 351 8.89 -17.59 -12.74
N ALA A 352 9.99 -17.85 -13.44
CA ALA A 352 10.66 -19.14 -13.39
C ALA A 352 11.14 -19.32 -11.95
N ALA A 353 10.46 -20.04 -11.18
CA ALA A 353 10.88 -20.87 -10.08
C ALA A 353 9.73 -21.16 -9.11
N SER A 354 9.50 -22.42 -8.94
CA SER A 354 9.01 -23.13 -7.77
C SER A 354 7.81 -22.50 -7.02
N ARG A 355 6.67 -23.14 -7.28
CA ARG A 355 5.64 -23.45 -6.28
C ARG A 355 5.48 -22.43 -5.14
N CYS A 356 4.77 -21.36 -5.36
CA CYS A 356 3.95 -20.79 -4.29
C CYS A 356 2.93 -19.80 -4.82
N SER A 357 1.72 -20.22 -5.02
CA SER A 357 0.55 -19.36 -4.99
C SER A 357 -0.05 -19.48 -3.59
N THR A 358 0.62 -18.91 -2.60
CA THR A 358 0.08 -18.82 -1.26
C THR A 358 -0.59 -17.46 -1.14
N VAL A 359 -1.88 -17.43 -0.94
CA VAL A 359 -2.56 -16.26 -0.40
C VAL A 359 -2.15 -16.23 1.07
N THR A 360 -1.22 -15.35 1.41
CA THR A 360 -0.81 -15.16 2.79
C THR A 360 -1.61 -14.01 3.36
N TYR A 361 -2.45 -14.31 4.31
CA TYR A 361 -3.04 -13.34 5.19
C TYR A 361 -2.12 -13.24 6.41
N SER A 362 -1.45 -12.12 6.57
CA SER A 362 -0.76 -11.82 7.81
C SER A 362 -1.73 -11.13 8.75
N SER A 363 -2.58 -11.89 9.42
CA SER A 363 -3.25 -11.40 10.61
C SER A 363 -2.38 -11.80 11.80
N THR A 364 -1.86 -10.84 12.43
CA THR A 364 -0.88 -11.00 13.48
C THR A 364 -1.43 -10.70 14.87
N ARG A 365 -2.70 -10.92 15.06
CA ARG A 365 -3.23 -11.00 16.41
C ARG A 365 -3.20 -12.44 16.91
N THR A 366 -2.17 -12.81 17.65
CA THR A 366 -2.29 -13.78 18.73
C THR A 366 -3.00 -13.05 19.85
N LYS A 367 -4.30 -13.27 20.03
CA LYS A 367 -4.94 -12.98 21.31
C LYS A 367 -4.29 -13.92 22.32
N GLY A 368 -3.36 -13.38 23.14
CA GLY A 368 -2.82 -14.04 24.33
C GLY A 368 -3.91 -14.25 25.38
#